data_0f630017d70d599ff444cc05ee941346
#
_entry.id   0f630017d70d599ff444cc05ee941346
#
_cell.length_a   1.000
_cell.length_b   1.000
_cell.length_c   1.000
_cell.angle_alpha   90.00
_cell.angle_beta   90.00
_cell.angle_gamma   90.00
#
_symmetry.space_group_name_H-M   'P 1'
#
loop_
_entity.id
_entity.type
_entity.pdbx_description
1 polymer ?
#
loop_
_entity_poly.entity_id
_entity_poly.type
_entity_poly.pdbx_seq_one_letter_code
_entity_poly.pdbx_strand_id
1 'polypeptide(L)'
;MVASHEDTNDVLQNMFIKVWKGLHNFREDSQLYTWLYRIATNECLTFLEQQKKRSSLSMTEMEESLGNKIKADENFDASRLEWQLQIAIQKLPERQRLVFNLRYYDEMPYQEMSKILETSEGA
;
A
#
# COMPACT_ATOMS: atom_id res chain seq x y z
N MET A 1 -2.67 0.96 0.93
CA MET A 1 -2.29 -0.39 0.48
C MET A 1 -3.02 -1.51 1.20
N VAL A 2 -3.21 -1.38 2.47
CA VAL A 2 -3.99 -2.34 3.27
C VAL A 2 -5.42 -1.86 3.32
N ALA A 3 -6.38 -2.76 3.14
CA ALA A 3 -7.77 -2.37 2.89
C ALA A 3 -8.59 -2.03 4.15
N SER A 4 -8.15 -2.41 5.35
CA SER A 4 -8.86 -2.13 6.60
C SER A 4 -8.08 -1.23 7.53
N HIS A 5 -8.77 -0.43 8.34
CA HIS A 5 -8.15 0.42 9.35
C HIS A 5 -7.46 -0.39 10.46
N GLU A 6 -8.04 -1.52 10.83
CA GLU A 6 -7.47 -2.41 11.83
C GLU A 6 -6.15 -3.00 11.35
N ASP A 7 -6.12 -3.50 10.11
CA ASP A 7 -4.91 -4.02 9.50
C ASP A 7 -3.86 -2.93 9.31
N THR A 8 -4.27 -1.72 8.94
CA THR A 8 -3.37 -0.56 8.81
C THR A 8 -2.74 -0.23 10.16
N ASN A 9 -3.49 -0.25 11.24
CA ASN A 9 -2.98 0.00 12.58
C ASN A 9 -1.96 -1.06 13.01
N ASP A 10 -2.21 -2.32 12.69
CA ASP A 10 -1.27 -3.42 12.98
C ASP A 10 0.04 -3.25 12.20
N VAL A 11 -0.05 -2.90 10.93
CA VAL A 11 1.13 -2.63 10.09
C VAL A 11 1.92 -1.43 10.61
N LEU A 12 1.23 -0.35 10.97
CA LEU A 12 1.87 0.84 11.54
C LEU A 12 2.58 0.52 12.85
N GLN A 13 1.96 -0.26 13.71
CA GLN A 13 2.54 -0.65 14.99
C GLN A 13 3.82 -1.47 14.78
N ASN A 14 3.80 -2.44 13.89
CA ASN A 14 4.98 -3.22 13.52
C ASN A 14 6.08 -2.36 12.90
N MET A 15 5.69 -1.42 12.05
CA MET A 15 6.60 -0.44 11.44
C MET A 15 7.31 0.38 12.52
N PHE A 16 6.57 0.94 13.49
CA PHE A 16 7.16 1.74 14.57
C PHE A 16 8.10 0.92 15.45
N ILE A 17 7.80 -0.33 15.73
CA ILE A 17 8.70 -1.24 16.46
C ILE A 17 10.02 -1.41 15.69
N LYS A 18 9.95 -1.62 14.38
CA LYS A 18 11.14 -1.75 13.53
C LYS A 18 11.93 -0.45 13.42
N VAL A 19 11.25 0.68 13.34
CA VAL A 19 11.90 2.00 13.36
C VAL A 19 12.66 2.18 14.68
N TRP A 20 12.03 1.89 15.80
CA TRP A 20 12.66 1.99 17.12
C TRP A 20 13.90 1.11 17.22
N LYS A 21 13.80 -0.15 16.83
CA LYS A 21 14.92 -1.11 16.87
C LYS A 21 16.02 -0.76 15.88
N GLY A 22 15.69 -0.21 14.73
CA GLY A 22 16.64 0.11 13.67
C GLY A 22 17.27 1.49 13.77
N LEU A 23 16.77 2.35 14.67
CA LEU A 23 17.21 3.74 14.76
C LEU A 23 18.73 3.85 15.08
N HIS A 24 19.25 2.95 15.88
CA HIS A 24 20.68 2.89 16.21
C HIS A 24 21.56 2.49 15.02
N ASN A 25 20.99 1.76 14.07
CA ASN A 25 21.67 1.31 12.87
C ASN A 25 21.37 2.21 11.66
N PHE A 26 20.59 3.27 11.86
CA PHE A 26 20.34 4.24 10.81
C PHE A 26 21.66 4.92 10.43
N ARG A 27 22.10 4.64 9.21
CA ARG A 27 23.23 5.31 8.61
C ARG A 27 22.72 6.53 7.89
N GLU A 28 23.37 7.67 8.09
CA GLU A 28 23.01 8.94 7.40
C GLU A 28 23.28 8.90 5.90
N ASP A 29 23.53 7.71 5.32
CA ASP A 29 23.76 7.49 3.90
C ASP A 29 22.50 7.69 3.04
N SER A 30 21.32 7.62 3.66
CA SER A 30 20.03 7.91 3.01
C SER A 30 19.24 8.90 3.83
N GLN A 31 18.34 9.61 3.16
CA GLN A 31 17.43 10.50 3.87
C GLN A 31 16.52 9.68 4.79
N LEU A 32 16.21 10.20 5.97
CA LEU A 32 15.31 9.58 6.94
C LEU A 32 13.98 9.20 6.30
N TYR A 33 13.43 10.07 5.46
CA TYR A 33 12.22 9.87 4.70
C TYR A 33 12.28 8.59 3.85
N THR A 34 13.35 8.38 3.07
CA THR A 34 13.54 7.18 2.24
C THR A 34 13.62 5.93 3.10
N TRP A 35 14.34 5.99 4.20
CA TRP A 35 14.48 4.86 5.13
C TRP A 35 13.14 4.47 5.75
N LEU A 36 12.35 5.44 6.21
CA LEU A 36 11.01 5.20 6.75
C LEU A 36 10.07 4.59 5.72
N TYR A 37 10.08 5.09 4.49
CA TYR A 37 9.26 4.53 3.41
C TYR A 37 9.65 3.09 3.06
N ARG A 38 10.94 2.75 3.11
CA ARG A 38 11.39 1.37 2.91
C ARG A 38 10.82 0.44 3.97
N ILE A 39 10.89 0.85 5.23
CA ILE A 39 10.35 0.05 6.34
C ILE A 39 8.84 -0.12 6.16
N ALA A 40 8.11 0.95 5.92
CA ALA A 40 6.66 0.91 5.71
C ALA A 40 6.27 0.02 4.53
N THR A 41 6.96 0.15 3.42
CA THR A 41 6.74 -0.64 2.21
C THR A 41 6.96 -2.12 2.47
N ASN A 42 8.07 -2.48 3.11
CA ASN A 42 8.40 -3.86 3.41
C ASN A 42 7.38 -4.47 4.39
N GLU A 43 6.93 -3.71 5.37
CA GLU A 43 5.89 -4.17 6.30
C GLU A 43 4.56 -4.42 5.60
N CYS A 44 4.14 -3.51 4.72
CA CYS A 44 2.91 -3.69 3.94
C CYS A 44 2.99 -4.95 3.05
N LEU A 45 4.09 -5.12 2.34
CA LEU A 45 4.27 -6.29 1.46
C LEU A 45 4.29 -7.60 2.26
N THR A 46 4.99 -7.62 3.38
CA THR A 46 5.04 -8.80 4.27
C THR A 46 3.64 -9.12 4.81
N PHE A 47 2.91 -8.12 5.25
CA PHE A 47 1.54 -8.29 5.73
C PHE A 47 0.62 -8.87 4.65
N LEU A 48 0.69 -8.34 3.42
CA LEU A 48 -0.13 -8.81 2.32
C LEU A 48 0.21 -10.25 1.92
N GLU A 49 1.49 -10.61 1.94
CA GLU A 49 1.91 -12.01 1.69
C GLU A 49 1.36 -12.95 2.75
N GLN A 50 1.44 -12.58 4.03
CA GLN A 50 0.89 -13.38 5.12
C GLN A 50 -0.62 -13.49 5.04
N GLN A 51 -1.29 -12.41 4.67
CA GLN A 51 -2.74 -12.40 4.47
C GLN A 51 -3.17 -13.36 3.36
N LYS A 52 -2.45 -13.39 2.25
CA LYS A 52 -2.70 -14.34 1.16
C LYS A 52 -2.58 -15.79 1.60
N LYS A 53 -1.62 -16.09 2.46
CA LYS A 53 -1.42 -17.44 3.00
C LYS A 53 -2.52 -17.85 3.98
N ARG A 54 -3.12 -16.90 4.68
CA ARG A 54 -4.15 -17.15 5.72
C ARG A 54 -5.56 -17.08 5.20
N SER A 55 -5.78 -16.33 4.11
CA SER A 55 -7.11 -16.02 3.61
C SER A 55 -7.44 -16.85 2.38
N SER A 56 -8.57 -17.55 2.43
CA SER A 56 -9.22 -18.14 1.27
C SER A 56 -10.18 -17.16 0.58
N LEU A 57 -10.22 -15.90 1.00
CA LEU A 57 -11.06 -14.88 0.39
C LEU A 57 -10.59 -14.59 -1.03
N SER A 58 -11.45 -14.90 -2.01
CA SER A 58 -11.19 -14.59 -3.39
C SER A 58 -11.30 -13.08 -3.62
N MET A 59 -10.58 -12.58 -4.64
CA MET A 59 -10.73 -11.19 -5.11
C MET A 59 -12.20 -10.86 -5.43
N THR A 60 -12.96 -11.85 -5.88
CA THR A 60 -14.38 -11.71 -6.21
C THR A 60 -15.22 -11.34 -4.99
N GLU A 61 -14.96 -11.99 -3.84
CA GLU A 61 -15.68 -11.68 -2.60
C GLU A 61 -15.37 -10.27 -2.10
N MET A 62 -14.13 -9.82 -2.23
CA MET A 62 -13.75 -8.44 -1.91
C MET A 62 -14.45 -7.44 -2.84
N GLU A 63 -14.53 -7.75 -4.13
CA GLU A 63 -15.24 -6.91 -5.10
C GLU A 63 -16.73 -6.82 -4.81
N GLU A 64 -17.37 -7.94 -4.46
CA GLU A 64 -18.78 -7.97 -4.07
C GLU A 64 -19.04 -7.16 -2.79
N SER A 65 -18.18 -7.31 -1.80
CA SER A 65 -18.29 -6.55 -0.54
C SER A 65 -18.12 -5.05 -0.77
N LEU A 66 -17.16 -4.66 -1.60
CA LEU A 66 -16.96 -3.27 -1.98
C LEU A 66 -18.09 -2.75 -2.87
N GLY A 67 -18.55 -3.57 -3.82
CA GLY A 67 -19.66 -3.23 -4.72
C GLY A 67 -20.97 -3.01 -3.98
N ASN A 68 -21.24 -3.76 -2.93
CA ASN A 68 -22.44 -3.60 -2.10
C ASN A 68 -22.43 -2.29 -1.30
N LYS A 69 -21.26 -1.80 -0.90
CA LYS A 69 -21.12 -0.50 -0.24
C LYS A 69 -21.39 0.66 -1.19
N ILE A 70 -21.14 0.51 -2.48
CA ILE A 70 -21.33 1.55 -3.50
C ILE A 70 -22.79 1.67 -3.90
N LYS A 71 -23.53 0.56 -3.99
CA LYS A 71 -24.95 0.56 -4.38
C LYS A 71 -25.83 1.36 -3.43
N ALA A 72 -25.34 1.68 -2.23
CA ALA A 72 -26.04 2.51 -1.26
C ALA A 72 -25.96 4.01 -1.55
N ASP A 73 -25.10 4.44 -2.48
CA ASP A 73 -24.82 5.86 -2.75
C ASP A 73 -25.02 6.19 -4.25
N GLU A 74 -26.25 6.01 -4.73
CA GLU A 74 -26.59 6.17 -6.16
C GLU A 74 -26.54 7.62 -6.68
N ASN A 75 -26.19 8.63 -5.84
CA ASN A 75 -26.35 10.03 -6.18
C ASN A 75 -25.11 10.78 -6.69
N PHE A 76 -23.96 10.08 -6.90
CA PHE A 76 -22.74 10.79 -7.31
C PHE A 76 -21.96 10.01 -8.39
N ASP A 77 -21.98 10.52 -9.63
CA ASP A 77 -21.19 9.97 -10.75
C ASP A 77 -19.68 10.04 -10.50
N ALA A 78 -19.22 11.11 -9.84
CA ALA A 78 -17.80 11.27 -9.48
C ALA A 78 -17.35 10.21 -8.45
N SER A 79 -18.18 9.88 -7.46
CA SER A 79 -17.86 8.85 -6.48
C SER A 79 -17.86 7.45 -7.10
N ARG A 80 -18.65 7.22 -8.13
CA ARG A 80 -18.68 5.96 -8.86
C ARG A 80 -17.41 5.75 -9.67
N LEU A 81 -16.90 6.79 -10.34
CA LEU A 81 -15.63 6.73 -11.07
C LEU A 81 -14.45 6.51 -10.11
N GLU A 82 -14.43 7.20 -8.99
CA GLU A 82 -13.42 7.04 -7.96
C GLU A 82 -13.42 5.60 -7.40
N TRP A 83 -14.58 5.05 -7.18
CA TRP A 83 -14.75 3.66 -6.77
C TRP A 83 -14.24 2.66 -7.78
N GLN A 84 -14.59 2.84 -9.05
CA GLN A 84 -14.11 1.97 -10.13
C GLN A 84 -12.59 2.01 -10.22
N LEU A 85 -12.00 3.19 -10.01
CA LEU A 85 -10.56 3.36 -9.94
C LEU A 85 -9.97 2.58 -8.75
N GLN A 86 -10.56 2.68 -7.56
CA GLN A 86 -10.11 1.97 -6.38
C GLN A 86 -10.16 0.44 -6.57
N ILE A 87 -11.24 -0.06 -7.16
CA ILE A 87 -11.37 -1.48 -7.49
C ILE A 87 -10.28 -1.91 -8.48
N ALA A 88 -10.03 -1.11 -9.51
CA ALA A 88 -8.99 -1.40 -10.50
C ALA A 88 -7.60 -1.42 -9.86
N ILE A 89 -7.32 -0.49 -8.95
CA ILE A 89 -6.06 -0.44 -8.20
C ILE A 89 -5.89 -1.69 -7.34
N GLN A 90 -6.94 -2.14 -6.68
CA GLN A 90 -6.89 -3.34 -5.83
C GLN A 90 -6.65 -4.63 -6.65
N LYS A 91 -6.96 -4.63 -7.91
CA LYS A 91 -6.68 -5.76 -8.83
C LYS A 91 -5.23 -5.81 -9.30
N LEU A 92 -4.47 -4.74 -9.16
CA LEU A 92 -3.07 -4.72 -9.55
C LEU A 92 -2.24 -5.65 -8.65
N PRO A 93 -1.19 -6.29 -9.19
CA PRO A 93 -0.20 -6.96 -8.37
C PRO A 93 0.36 -6.03 -7.30
N GLU A 94 0.73 -6.57 -6.15
CA GLU A 94 1.10 -5.78 -4.97
C GLU A 94 2.17 -4.73 -5.24
N ARG A 95 3.22 -5.08 -5.98
CA ARG A 95 4.29 -4.14 -6.29
C ARG A 95 3.84 -3.04 -7.24
N GLN A 96 3.02 -3.37 -8.22
CA GLN A 96 2.47 -2.38 -9.14
C GLN A 96 1.50 -1.44 -8.43
N ARG A 97 0.68 -1.98 -7.53
CA ARG A 97 -0.22 -1.19 -6.70
C ARG A 97 0.55 -0.22 -5.80
N LEU A 98 1.64 -0.69 -5.22
CA LEU A 98 2.52 0.15 -4.41
C LEU A 98 3.11 1.30 -5.23
N VAL A 99 3.66 1.01 -6.41
CA VAL A 99 4.20 2.02 -7.32
C VAL A 99 3.13 3.05 -7.68
N PHE A 100 1.93 2.58 -8.01
CA PHE A 100 0.82 3.48 -8.33
C PHE A 100 0.48 4.39 -7.16
N ASN A 101 0.36 3.85 -5.95
CA ASN A 101 0.03 4.64 -4.76
C ASN A 101 1.10 5.69 -4.46
N LEU A 102 2.37 5.33 -4.54
CA LEU A 102 3.47 6.26 -4.29
C LEU A 102 3.50 7.38 -5.32
N ARG A 103 3.23 7.09 -6.59
CA ARG A 103 3.25 8.09 -7.64
C ARG A 103 2.00 8.97 -7.64
N TYR A 104 0.84 8.36 -7.52
CA TYR A 104 -0.45 9.06 -7.66
C TYR A 104 -0.86 9.81 -6.39
N TYR A 105 -0.85 9.14 -5.25
CA TYR A 105 -1.29 9.74 -3.98
C TYR A 105 -0.20 10.56 -3.29
N ASP A 106 1.02 10.06 -3.26
CA ASP A 106 2.14 10.71 -2.59
C ASP A 106 2.92 11.64 -3.52
N GLU A 107 2.57 11.67 -4.80
CA GLU A 107 3.23 12.50 -5.84
C GLU A 107 4.75 12.34 -5.85
N MET A 108 5.23 11.13 -5.55
CA MET A 108 6.64 10.84 -5.38
C MET A 108 7.37 10.79 -6.73
N PRO A 109 8.54 11.46 -6.86
CA PRO A 109 9.36 11.33 -8.06
C PRO A 109 9.87 9.90 -8.27
N TYR A 110 9.99 9.47 -9.51
CA TYR A 110 10.50 8.13 -9.84
C TYR A 110 11.88 7.85 -9.26
N GLN A 111 12.73 8.87 -9.19
CA GLN A 111 14.06 8.76 -8.61
C GLN A 111 14.02 8.36 -7.13
N GLU A 112 13.12 8.93 -6.35
CA GLU A 112 12.92 8.55 -4.95
C GLU A 112 12.28 7.16 -4.83
N MET A 113 11.32 6.85 -5.69
CA MET A 113 10.68 5.53 -5.72
C MET A 113 11.70 4.44 -6.01
N SER A 114 12.63 4.67 -6.92
CA SER A 114 13.68 3.70 -7.25
C SER A 114 14.57 3.37 -6.04
N LYS A 115 14.86 4.36 -5.22
CA LYS A 115 15.62 4.18 -3.99
C LYS A 115 14.85 3.38 -2.93
N ILE A 116 13.55 3.65 -2.79
CA ILE A 116 12.69 2.95 -1.82
C ILE A 116 12.49 1.50 -2.22
N LEU A 117 12.25 1.24 -3.51
CA LEU A 117 11.97 -0.09 -4.05
C LEU A 117 13.22 -0.88 -4.42
N GLU A 118 14.39 -0.24 -4.35
CA GLU A 118 15.68 -0.85 -4.72
C GLU A 118 15.68 -1.40 -6.15
N THR A 119 15.06 -0.67 -7.07
CA THR A 119 14.99 -1.00 -8.51
C THR A 119 15.44 0.19 -9.34
N SER A 120 15.65 -0.03 -10.64
CA SER A 120 15.93 1.07 -11.58
C SER A 120 14.66 1.89 -11.86
N GLU A 121 14.84 3.15 -12.28
CA GLU A 121 13.72 4.01 -12.66
C GLU A 121 12.92 3.43 -13.85
N GLY A 122 13.61 2.73 -14.75
CA GLY A 122 12.96 2.11 -15.90
C GLY A 122 12.18 0.84 -15.59
N ALA A 123 12.39 0.31 -14.43
CA ALA A 123 11.64 -0.87 -14.03
C ALA A 123 10.27 -0.46 -13.50
#